data_fcbc811e80156588c1a144d1b8fd762a
#
_entry.id   fcbc811e80156588c1a144d1b8fd762a
#
_cell.length_a   1.000
_cell.length_b   1.000
_cell.length_c   1.000
_cell.angle_alpha   90.00
_cell.angle_beta   90.00
_cell.angle_gamma   90.00
#
_symmetry.space_group_name_H-M   'P 1'
#
loop_
_entity.id
_entity.type
_entity.pdbx_description
1 polymer ?
#
loop_
_entity_poly.entity_id
_entity_poly.type
_entity_poly.pdbx_seq_one_letter_code
_entity_poly.pdbx_strand_id
1 'polypeptide(L)'
;MKLASSRRLAGITAISALALTLAACGGGDGDDTSTDGDTGGDNGGASADLSGSIAGSGASSQENAVGGWIAGFTEANPDVTVTYDPTGSGTGREQFLNGTVLFAGSDAAMDEEELASGVERCFGGEVIELPLYISPIAVIYNLPSVDAEHINMDAATIAGVFAGEITNWNDPAIADANPDVELPDLPIVPVNRSDESGTTENFTEYLTAAAGDVWTHGPVETWPISGTQSGAQTSGMIDVVSGAEGTIGYADASRAGDLGTVAVGVGEEFVPFSPEAAAKIIDVSPATADATDLRLTIDLARDTTEAGTYPIVLVSYSIACSVYDNEADAANVAGYLNYVASPEGQDRAAQPDVAGSAPISDDLRERVIAALDQITVAG
;
A
#
# COMPACT_ATOMS: atom_id res chain seq x y z
N MET A 1 24.15 48.64 22.08
CA MET A 1 24.03 49.51 23.27
C MET A 1 23.09 48.84 24.25
N LYS A 2 23.64 48.46 25.44
CA LYS A 2 23.03 48.01 26.72
C LYS A 2 22.13 46.76 26.65
N LEU A 3 22.56 45.55 27.07
CA LEU A 3 23.00 44.99 28.37
C LEU A 3 21.94 44.99 29.48
N ALA A 4 21.77 43.78 29.95
CA ALA A 4 21.55 43.28 31.30
C ALA A 4 20.07 42.95 31.66
N SER A 5 19.71 41.99 32.47
CA SER A 5 20.44 41.14 33.40
C SER A 5 19.53 40.00 33.94
N SER A 6 20.16 38.89 34.15
CA SER A 6 19.93 37.82 35.11
C SER A 6 18.98 38.02 36.27
N ARG A 7 18.23 36.95 36.66
CA ARG A 7 18.09 36.50 38.07
C ARG A 7 17.86 35.02 38.18
N ARG A 8 18.75 34.36 38.88
CA ARG A 8 18.66 33.00 39.44
C ARG A 8 17.78 33.04 40.68
N LEU A 9 17.05 32.01 40.95
CA LEU A 9 16.75 31.53 42.32
C LEU A 9 16.68 30.02 42.37
N ALA A 10 17.36 29.48 43.35
CA ALA A 10 17.61 28.08 43.65
C ALA A 10 16.68 27.62 44.79
N GLY A 11 16.60 26.29 44.95
CA GLY A 11 16.20 25.58 46.18
C GLY A 11 14.85 24.90 46.05
N ILE A 12 14.58 23.70 46.42
CA ILE A 12 15.08 22.90 47.59
C ILE A 12 14.69 21.45 47.30
N THR A 13 15.61 20.53 47.61
CA THR A 13 15.53 19.08 47.79
C THR A 13 14.47 18.62 48.80
N ALA A 14 13.77 17.51 48.52
CA ALA A 14 13.22 16.63 49.53
C ALA A 14 13.37 15.16 49.11
N ILE A 15 14.22 14.46 49.79
CA ILE A 15 14.45 13.03 49.81
C ILE A 15 13.41 12.42 50.75
N SER A 16 12.71 11.37 50.28
CA SER A 16 12.02 10.44 51.22
C SER A 16 12.19 9.03 50.72
N ALA A 17 13.08 8.30 51.41
CA ALA A 17 13.22 6.86 51.32
C ALA A 17 12.24 6.19 52.27
N LEU A 18 11.60 5.12 51.90
CA LEU A 18 11.02 4.12 52.82
C LEU A 18 10.96 2.75 52.16
N ALA A 19 11.88 1.95 52.45
CA ALA A 19 11.99 0.68 53.19
C ALA A 19 11.17 -0.51 52.69
N LEU A 20 11.95 -1.56 52.38
CA LEU A 20 11.60 -2.96 52.12
C LEU A 20 10.81 -3.61 53.28
N THR A 21 9.91 -4.53 52.95
CA THR A 21 9.63 -5.71 53.78
C THR A 21 9.61 -6.96 52.92
N LEU A 22 10.59 -7.83 53.11
CA LEU A 22 10.57 -9.24 52.79
C LEU A 22 9.62 -9.95 53.83
N ALA A 23 8.82 -10.86 53.34
CA ALA A 23 8.31 -11.96 54.17
C ALA A 23 8.37 -13.24 53.34
N ALA A 24 9.21 -14.14 53.79
CA ALA A 24 9.38 -15.50 53.30
C ALA A 24 8.62 -16.49 54.21
N CYS A 25 8.32 -17.66 53.63
CA CYS A 25 8.11 -18.96 54.25
C CYS A 25 6.71 -19.41 54.67
N GLY A 26 6.40 -20.61 54.17
CA GLY A 26 5.58 -21.59 54.86
C GLY A 26 5.03 -22.64 53.91
N GLY A 27 5.65 -23.83 53.88
CA GLY A 27 5.17 -25.02 53.12
C GLY A 27 4.02 -25.72 53.83
N GLY A 28 3.36 -26.61 53.13
CA GLY A 28 2.32 -27.52 53.63
C GLY A 28 1.75 -28.40 52.52
N ASP A 29 2.06 -29.68 52.62
CA ASP A 29 1.52 -30.80 51.81
C ASP A 29 -0.01 -30.94 51.88
N GLY A 30 -0.58 -31.55 50.84
CA GLY A 30 -1.86 -32.26 50.95
C GLY A 30 -2.75 -32.25 49.71
N ASP A 31 -2.57 -33.31 48.89
CA ASP A 31 -3.59 -34.22 48.36
C ASP A 31 -4.69 -33.76 47.36
N ASP A 32 -4.62 -34.43 46.21
CA ASP A 32 -5.65 -34.89 45.26
C ASP A 32 -7.05 -34.20 45.21
N THR A 33 -7.36 -33.67 44.03
CA THR A 33 -8.51 -34.17 43.24
C THR A 33 -8.49 -33.61 41.80
N SER A 34 -8.56 -34.54 40.86
CA SER A 34 -8.79 -34.34 39.43
C SER A 34 -10.09 -33.57 39.16
N THR A 35 -10.04 -32.58 38.26
CA THR A 35 -11.16 -32.32 37.38
C THR A 35 -10.64 -31.76 36.02
N ASP A 36 -11.20 -32.37 34.98
CA ASP A 36 -11.02 -32.15 33.55
C ASP A 36 -11.01 -30.70 33.06
N GLY A 37 -10.12 -30.47 32.11
CA GLY A 37 -10.46 -29.96 30.79
C GLY A 37 -10.72 -28.49 30.62
N ASP A 38 -9.77 -27.79 30.16
CA ASP A 38 -9.91 -26.97 28.96
C ASP A 38 -8.51 -26.75 28.39
N THR A 39 -8.19 -27.52 27.36
CA THR A 39 -7.03 -27.27 26.53
C THR A 39 -7.41 -26.18 25.54
N GLY A 40 -7.42 -24.93 25.98
CA GLY A 40 -7.23 -23.79 25.14
C GLY A 40 -5.80 -23.91 24.57
N GLY A 41 -5.68 -24.29 23.30
CA GLY A 41 -4.42 -24.28 22.61
C GLY A 41 -3.91 -22.85 22.49
N ASP A 42 -3.04 -22.47 23.41
CA ASP A 42 -2.13 -21.35 23.26
C ASP A 42 -1.09 -21.80 22.22
N ASN A 43 -1.34 -21.45 20.97
CA ASN A 43 -0.33 -21.49 19.91
C ASN A 43 0.64 -20.34 20.10
N GLY A 44 1.23 -20.25 21.27
CA GLY A 44 2.39 -19.41 21.55
C GLY A 44 3.59 -19.99 20.80
N GLY A 45 3.69 -19.71 19.49
CA GLY A 45 4.97 -19.70 18.81
C GLY A 45 5.88 -18.79 19.62
N ALA A 46 7.02 -19.30 20.11
CA ALA A 46 8.03 -18.52 20.79
C ALA A 46 8.36 -17.33 19.90
N SER A 47 7.97 -16.11 20.31
CA SER A 47 8.44 -14.88 19.68
C SER A 47 9.97 -14.94 19.80
N ALA A 48 10.66 -15.17 18.68
CA ALA A 48 12.09 -14.93 18.63
C ALA A 48 12.29 -13.48 19.10
N ASP A 49 13.23 -13.23 20.01
CA ASP A 49 13.58 -11.87 20.41
C ASP A 49 14.15 -11.15 19.18
N LEU A 50 13.25 -10.48 18.41
CA LEU A 50 13.61 -9.74 17.21
C LEU A 50 14.45 -8.52 17.60
N SER A 51 15.55 -8.28 16.87
CA SER A 51 16.42 -7.13 17.13
C SER A 51 17.24 -6.75 15.89
N GLY A 52 17.68 -5.50 15.80
CA GLY A 52 18.50 -5.01 14.70
C GLY A 52 17.74 -4.07 13.78
N SER A 53 18.09 -4.07 12.49
CA SER A 53 17.46 -3.16 11.52
C SER A 53 17.22 -3.84 10.18
N ILE A 54 16.05 -3.58 9.58
CA ILE A 54 15.73 -3.96 8.20
C ILE A 54 15.35 -2.71 7.40
N ALA A 55 15.75 -2.69 6.15
CA ALA A 55 15.39 -1.63 5.21
C ALA A 55 14.57 -2.19 4.07
N GLY A 56 13.51 -1.49 3.71
CA GLY A 56 12.70 -1.71 2.53
C GLY A 56 12.66 -0.48 1.65
N SER A 57 12.21 -0.65 0.41
CA SER A 57 12.02 0.42 -0.56
C SER A 57 10.95 0.03 -1.57
N GLY A 58 10.38 1.00 -2.28
CA GLY A 58 9.50 0.70 -3.39
C GLY A 58 8.28 1.58 -3.54
N ALA A 59 7.14 0.95 -3.80
CA ALA A 59 5.89 1.61 -4.13
C ALA A 59 5.56 2.78 -3.20
N SER A 60 5.44 3.98 -3.78
CA SER A 60 5.09 5.20 -3.05
C SER A 60 3.58 5.34 -2.79
N SER A 61 2.77 4.51 -3.43
CA SER A 61 1.33 4.38 -3.18
C SER A 61 1.03 3.93 -1.75
N GLN A 62 1.78 2.93 -1.25
CA GLN A 62 1.60 2.36 0.09
C GLN A 62 2.35 3.11 1.21
N GLU A 63 2.97 4.27 0.96
CA GLU A 63 3.77 5.02 1.95
C GLU A 63 3.04 5.23 3.28
N ASN A 64 1.76 5.61 3.23
CA ASN A 64 0.95 5.82 4.42
C ASN A 64 0.70 4.53 5.21
N ALA A 65 0.35 3.43 4.52
CA ALA A 65 0.15 2.12 5.13
C ALA A 65 1.43 1.60 5.78
N VAL A 66 2.56 1.68 5.06
CA VAL A 66 3.87 1.28 5.57
C VAL A 66 4.25 2.08 6.81
N GLY A 67 4.01 3.39 6.82
CA GLY A 67 4.20 4.23 8.01
C GLY A 67 3.38 3.74 9.20
N GLY A 68 2.12 3.39 8.98
CA GLY A 68 1.25 2.78 9.97
C GLY A 68 1.76 1.43 10.48
N TRP A 69 2.16 0.54 9.57
CA TRP A 69 2.71 -0.77 9.92
C TRP A 69 4.02 -0.69 10.70
N ILE A 70 4.95 0.16 10.27
CA ILE A 70 6.21 0.38 10.98
C ILE A 70 5.94 0.87 12.40
N ALA A 71 5.03 1.83 12.56
CA ALA A 71 4.70 2.35 13.88
C ALA A 71 4.13 1.26 14.82
N GLY A 72 3.19 0.43 14.33
CA GLY A 72 2.60 -0.64 15.13
C GLY A 72 3.58 -1.78 15.40
N PHE A 73 4.35 -2.21 14.41
CA PHE A 73 5.34 -3.27 14.59
C PHE A 73 6.44 -2.88 15.58
N THR A 74 6.97 -1.66 15.51
CA THR A 74 8.02 -1.19 16.41
C THR A 74 7.53 -0.92 17.83
N GLU A 75 6.23 -0.62 18.01
CA GLU A 75 5.62 -0.53 19.35
C GLU A 75 5.66 -1.90 20.07
N ALA A 76 5.40 -3.00 19.32
CA ALA A 76 5.46 -4.36 19.84
C ALA A 76 6.91 -4.92 19.89
N ASN A 77 7.81 -4.44 19.03
CA ASN A 77 9.19 -4.91 18.87
C ASN A 77 10.19 -3.75 18.96
N PRO A 78 10.41 -3.15 20.15
CA PRO A 78 11.17 -1.92 20.30
C PRO A 78 12.67 -2.05 19.98
N ASP A 79 13.21 -3.28 19.91
CA ASP A 79 14.60 -3.56 19.58
C ASP A 79 14.82 -3.72 18.06
N VAL A 80 13.76 -3.63 17.23
CA VAL A 80 13.86 -3.65 15.77
C VAL A 80 13.62 -2.25 15.18
N THR A 81 14.48 -1.86 14.26
CA THR A 81 14.27 -0.66 13.43
C THR A 81 13.87 -1.08 12.03
N VAL A 82 12.71 -0.65 11.55
CA VAL A 82 12.27 -0.81 10.16
C VAL A 82 12.30 0.54 9.47
N THR A 83 12.89 0.60 8.28
CA THR A 83 12.88 1.80 7.43
C THR A 83 12.31 1.45 6.05
N TYR A 84 11.65 2.42 5.41
CA TYR A 84 11.12 2.27 4.07
C TYR A 84 11.33 3.56 3.27
N ASP A 85 11.87 3.44 2.05
CA ASP A 85 12.06 4.56 1.13
C ASP A 85 11.06 4.44 -0.04
N PRO A 86 10.07 5.36 -0.19
CA PRO A 86 9.02 5.27 -1.20
C PRO A 86 9.52 5.74 -2.58
N THR A 87 10.47 5.02 -3.17
CA THR A 87 11.18 5.38 -4.41
C THR A 87 10.43 5.09 -5.71
N GLY A 88 9.29 4.37 -5.64
CA GLY A 88 8.53 3.83 -6.77
C GLY A 88 8.78 2.32 -6.95
N SER A 89 7.81 1.62 -7.57
CA SER A 89 7.80 0.15 -7.68
C SER A 89 9.03 -0.39 -8.41
N GLY A 90 9.32 0.10 -9.61
CA GLY A 90 10.48 -0.36 -10.40
C GLY A 90 11.81 -0.15 -9.67
N THR A 91 12.06 1.05 -9.10
CA THR A 91 13.26 1.30 -8.29
C THR A 91 13.33 0.40 -7.06
N GLY A 92 12.19 0.12 -6.42
CA GLY A 92 12.12 -0.80 -5.27
C GLY A 92 12.53 -2.22 -5.64
N ARG A 93 12.00 -2.76 -6.75
CA ARG A 93 12.39 -4.08 -7.27
C ARG A 93 13.86 -4.13 -7.62
N GLU A 94 14.39 -3.10 -8.32
CA GLU A 94 15.83 -2.99 -8.61
C GLU A 94 16.69 -3.01 -7.34
N GLN A 95 16.33 -2.21 -6.31
CA GLN A 95 17.06 -2.15 -5.04
C GLN A 95 16.99 -3.47 -4.27
N PHE A 96 15.88 -4.19 -4.33
CA PHE A 96 15.75 -5.52 -3.75
C PHE A 96 16.67 -6.52 -4.47
N LEU A 97 16.62 -6.55 -5.79
CA LEU A 97 17.42 -7.48 -6.61
C LEU A 97 18.92 -7.26 -6.47
N ASN A 98 19.36 -6.02 -6.32
CA ASN A 98 20.79 -5.72 -6.11
C ASN A 98 21.24 -5.83 -4.63
N GLY A 99 20.35 -6.19 -3.71
CA GLY A 99 20.64 -6.41 -2.31
C GLY A 99 20.80 -5.13 -1.47
N THR A 100 20.38 -3.97 -1.98
CA THR A 100 20.40 -2.70 -1.22
C THR A 100 19.39 -2.73 -0.08
N VAL A 101 18.24 -3.37 -0.27
CA VAL A 101 17.18 -3.54 0.74
C VAL A 101 16.85 -5.02 0.96
N LEU A 102 16.25 -5.33 2.09
CA LEU A 102 15.90 -6.71 2.46
C LEU A 102 14.50 -7.11 2.00
N PHE A 103 13.62 -6.14 1.81
CA PHE A 103 12.28 -6.33 1.25
C PHE A 103 11.92 -5.15 0.35
N ALA A 104 10.94 -5.35 -0.53
CA ALA A 104 10.42 -4.26 -1.34
C ALA A 104 8.89 -4.21 -1.32
N GLY A 105 8.35 -3.05 -1.69
CA GLY A 105 6.95 -2.88 -2.03
C GLY A 105 6.79 -2.61 -3.52
N SER A 106 5.85 -3.27 -4.19
CA SER A 106 5.61 -3.05 -5.61
C SER A 106 4.14 -3.21 -5.95
N ASP A 107 3.58 -2.24 -6.69
CA ASP A 107 2.21 -2.34 -7.21
C ASP A 107 2.13 -3.20 -8.48
N ALA A 108 3.28 -3.63 -9.00
CA ALA A 108 3.44 -4.55 -10.11
C ALA A 108 4.12 -5.84 -9.65
N ALA A 109 3.71 -6.99 -10.15
CA ALA A 109 4.45 -8.23 -9.94
C ALA A 109 5.79 -8.19 -10.70
N MET A 110 6.76 -8.97 -10.22
CA MET A 110 8.04 -9.14 -10.93
C MET A 110 7.85 -9.90 -12.24
N ASP A 111 8.54 -9.43 -13.28
CA ASP A 111 8.61 -10.11 -14.57
C ASP A 111 9.54 -11.34 -14.55
N GLU A 112 9.59 -12.08 -15.67
CA GLU A 112 10.41 -13.30 -15.77
C GLU A 112 11.92 -13.01 -15.62
N GLU A 113 12.42 -11.86 -16.08
CA GLU A 113 13.84 -11.48 -15.99
C GLU A 113 14.20 -11.07 -14.56
N GLU A 114 13.34 -10.33 -13.90
CA GLU A 114 13.44 -9.96 -12.49
C GLU A 114 13.42 -11.19 -11.59
N LEU A 115 12.49 -12.13 -11.83
CA LEU A 115 12.39 -13.39 -11.08
C LEU A 115 13.64 -14.28 -11.28
N ALA A 116 14.18 -14.35 -12.51
CA ALA A 116 15.41 -15.08 -12.75
C ALA A 116 16.61 -14.48 -11.98
N SER A 117 16.66 -13.15 -11.88
CA SER A 117 17.66 -12.41 -11.07
C SER A 117 17.42 -12.62 -9.57
N GLY A 118 16.18 -12.76 -9.16
CA GLY A 118 15.74 -13.01 -7.80
C GLY A 118 16.31 -14.30 -7.18
N VAL A 119 16.56 -15.34 -7.99
CA VAL A 119 17.17 -16.60 -7.53
C VAL A 119 18.57 -16.37 -6.93
N GLU A 120 19.40 -15.53 -7.60
CA GLU A 120 20.74 -15.18 -7.08
C GLU A 120 20.62 -14.30 -5.82
N ARG A 121 19.72 -13.30 -5.86
CA ARG A 121 19.44 -12.42 -4.72
C ARG A 121 18.99 -13.20 -3.49
N CYS A 122 18.20 -14.23 -3.68
CA CYS A 122 17.65 -15.07 -2.60
C CYS A 122 18.47 -16.32 -2.30
N PHE A 123 19.77 -16.28 -2.54
CA PHE A 123 20.72 -17.34 -2.17
C PHE A 123 20.35 -18.74 -2.71
N GLY A 124 19.74 -18.79 -3.88
CA GLY A 124 19.24 -20.03 -4.51
C GLY A 124 17.82 -20.40 -4.10
N GLY A 125 17.17 -19.59 -3.27
CA GLY A 125 15.74 -19.65 -2.99
C GLY A 125 14.90 -18.95 -4.05
N GLU A 126 13.64 -18.75 -3.75
CA GLU A 126 12.66 -18.09 -4.62
C GLU A 126 12.29 -16.71 -4.07
N VAL A 127 11.79 -15.85 -4.94
CA VAL A 127 11.14 -14.59 -4.54
C VAL A 127 9.76 -14.92 -3.98
N ILE A 128 9.40 -14.24 -2.91
CA ILE A 128 8.06 -14.22 -2.32
C ILE A 128 7.38 -12.92 -2.74
N GLU A 129 6.14 -12.99 -3.25
CA GLU A 129 5.30 -11.83 -3.60
C GLU A 129 3.94 -11.97 -2.93
N LEU A 130 3.66 -11.09 -1.95
CA LEU A 130 2.47 -11.16 -1.10
C LEU A 130 1.59 -9.92 -1.29
N PRO A 131 0.32 -10.07 -1.69
CA PRO A 131 -0.62 -8.97 -1.93
C PRO A 131 -1.14 -8.42 -0.59
N LEU A 132 -0.34 -7.61 0.11
CA LEU A 132 -0.62 -7.15 1.46
C LEU A 132 -1.26 -5.76 1.54
N TYR A 133 -1.29 -5.01 0.43
CA TYR A 133 -1.93 -3.72 0.36
C TYR A 133 -2.88 -3.67 -0.84
N ILE A 134 -4.18 -3.50 -0.56
CA ILE A 134 -5.23 -3.38 -1.56
C ILE A 134 -5.86 -2.00 -1.40
N SER A 135 -5.74 -1.16 -2.43
CA SER A 135 -6.23 0.22 -2.36
C SER A 135 -6.81 0.68 -3.69
N PRO A 136 -7.88 1.49 -3.68
CA PRO A 136 -8.34 2.13 -4.90
C PRO A 136 -7.30 3.15 -5.39
N ILE A 137 -7.17 3.27 -6.71
CA ILE A 137 -6.49 4.39 -7.37
C ILE A 137 -7.57 5.44 -7.67
N ALA A 138 -7.55 6.56 -6.97
CA ALA A 138 -8.42 7.67 -7.25
C ALA A 138 -7.98 8.40 -8.52
N VAL A 139 -8.89 8.64 -9.45
CA VAL A 139 -8.71 9.64 -10.51
C VAL A 139 -9.04 10.98 -9.87
N ILE A 140 -8.02 11.82 -9.69
CA ILE A 140 -8.07 13.07 -8.93
C ILE A 140 -8.00 14.27 -9.85
N TYR A 141 -8.67 15.36 -9.48
CA TYR A 141 -8.62 16.60 -10.27
C TYR A 141 -8.61 17.85 -9.38
N ASN A 142 -8.17 18.96 -9.95
CA ASN A 142 -8.19 20.28 -9.31
C ASN A 142 -9.11 21.24 -10.06
N LEU A 143 -10.38 21.33 -9.61
CA LEU A 143 -11.38 22.26 -10.09
C LEU A 143 -12.10 22.92 -8.92
N PRO A 144 -11.47 23.92 -8.26
CA PRO A 144 -12.02 24.53 -7.05
C PRO A 144 -13.33 25.31 -7.27
N SER A 145 -13.69 25.59 -8.52
CA SER A 145 -14.95 26.22 -8.89
C SER A 145 -16.13 25.25 -9.04
N VAL A 146 -15.88 23.93 -9.05
CA VAL A 146 -16.91 22.91 -9.22
C VAL A 146 -17.38 22.43 -7.85
N ASP A 147 -18.67 22.64 -7.55
CA ASP A 147 -19.34 22.16 -6.34
C ASP A 147 -20.04 20.83 -6.63
N ALA A 148 -19.27 19.75 -6.66
CA ALA A 148 -19.76 18.40 -6.84
C ALA A 148 -18.95 17.45 -5.96
N GLU A 149 -19.60 16.42 -5.41
CA GLU A 149 -18.92 15.38 -4.64
C GLU A 149 -17.94 14.59 -5.52
N HIS A 150 -18.41 14.26 -6.75
CA HIS A 150 -17.61 13.59 -7.77
C HIS A 150 -17.99 14.11 -9.16
N ILE A 151 -17.09 14.00 -10.12
CA ILE A 151 -17.39 14.08 -11.54
C ILE A 151 -17.48 12.65 -12.08
N ASN A 152 -18.60 12.34 -12.75
CA ASN A 152 -18.82 11.04 -13.38
C ASN A 152 -18.07 10.94 -14.70
N MET A 153 -17.28 9.87 -14.88
CA MET A 153 -16.65 9.53 -16.16
C MET A 153 -16.69 8.03 -16.39
N ASP A 154 -17.06 7.60 -17.58
CA ASP A 154 -16.88 6.21 -17.98
C ASP A 154 -15.43 5.92 -18.42
N ALA A 155 -15.13 4.64 -18.66
CA ALA A 155 -13.77 4.22 -19.01
C ALA A 155 -13.27 4.89 -20.30
N ALA A 156 -14.13 5.04 -21.31
CA ALA A 156 -13.75 5.66 -22.58
C ALA A 156 -13.46 7.16 -22.42
N THR A 157 -14.23 7.85 -21.57
CA THR A 157 -13.99 9.26 -21.22
C THR A 157 -12.69 9.44 -20.47
N ILE A 158 -12.40 8.62 -19.45
CA ILE A 158 -11.13 8.64 -18.71
C ILE A 158 -9.96 8.39 -19.69
N ALA A 159 -10.05 7.33 -20.50
CA ALA A 159 -9.03 7.01 -21.49
C ALA A 159 -8.82 8.16 -22.50
N GLY A 160 -9.88 8.78 -23.00
CA GLY A 160 -9.83 9.90 -23.94
C GLY A 160 -9.14 11.14 -23.34
N VAL A 161 -9.37 11.41 -22.05
CA VAL A 161 -8.69 12.49 -21.33
C VAL A 161 -7.17 12.21 -21.25
N PHE A 162 -6.77 11.03 -20.81
CA PHE A 162 -5.36 10.69 -20.65
C PHE A 162 -4.64 10.43 -21.99
N ALA A 163 -5.36 10.03 -23.04
CA ALA A 163 -4.84 9.98 -24.41
C ALA A 163 -4.73 11.36 -25.08
N GLY A 164 -5.31 12.41 -24.48
CA GLY A 164 -5.32 13.77 -25.02
C GLY A 164 -6.34 13.99 -26.14
N GLU A 165 -7.36 13.15 -26.27
CA GLU A 165 -8.47 13.28 -27.20
C GLU A 165 -9.57 14.19 -26.66
N ILE A 166 -9.86 14.12 -25.35
CA ILE A 166 -10.76 15.00 -24.61
C ILE A 166 -9.90 16.04 -23.88
N THR A 167 -10.03 17.30 -24.28
CA THR A 167 -9.09 18.37 -23.87
C THR A 167 -9.76 19.52 -23.13
N ASN A 168 -11.05 19.44 -22.85
CA ASN A 168 -11.77 20.49 -22.13
C ASN A 168 -12.75 19.88 -21.12
N TRP A 169 -12.87 20.50 -19.95
CA TRP A 169 -13.73 20.01 -18.87
C TRP A 169 -15.23 20.03 -19.23
N ASN A 170 -15.68 20.96 -20.09
CA ASN A 170 -17.05 21.01 -20.57
C ASN A 170 -17.30 20.22 -21.86
N ASP A 171 -16.40 19.30 -22.22
CA ASP A 171 -16.61 18.39 -23.35
C ASP A 171 -17.91 17.60 -23.15
N PRO A 172 -18.73 17.40 -24.22
CA PRO A 172 -19.97 16.64 -24.11
C PRO A 172 -19.82 15.25 -23.50
N ALA A 173 -18.69 14.57 -23.72
CA ALA A 173 -18.43 13.25 -23.11
C ALA A 173 -18.41 13.29 -21.57
N ILE A 174 -17.99 14.43 -20.98
CA ILE A 174 -18.04 14.63 -19.53
C ILE A 174 -19.38 15.25 -19.11
N ALA A 175 -19.83 16.29 -19.83
CA ALA A 175 -21.02 17.06 -19.45
C ALA A 175 -22.32 16.22 -19.47
N ASP A 176 -22.47 15.32 -20.43
CA ASP A 176 -23.68 14.49 -20.58
C ASP A 176 -23.83 13.49 -19.41
N ALA A 177 -22.70 13.06 -18.80
CA ALA A 177 -22.68 12.22 -17.61
C ALA A 177 -22.90 13.01 -16.30
N ASN A 178 -22.86 14.36 -16.36
CA ASN A 178 -22.92 15.25 -15.21
C ASN A 178 -23.94 16.41 -15.43
N PRO A 179 -25.23 16.13 -15.74
CA PRO A 179 -26.18 17.15 -16.13
C PRO A 179 -26.49 18.20 -15.06
N ASP A 180 -26.25 17.89 -13.81
CA ASP A 180 -26.49 18.77 -12.66
C ASP A 180 -25.23 19.54 -12.21
N VAL A 181 -24.09 19.36 -12.89
CA VAL A 181 -22.79 20.00 -12.55
C VAL A 181 -22.45 21.05 -13.61
N GLU A 182 -22.17 22.26 -13.17
CA GLU A 182 -21.68 23.34 -14.06
C GLU A 182 -20.18 23.18 -14.29
N LEU A 183 -19.81 22.49 -15.38
CA LEU A 183 -18.42 22.29 -15.76
C LEU A 183 -17.84 23.52 -16.46
N PRO A 184 -16.62 23.98 -16.10
CA PRO A 184 -16.02 25.16 -16.68
C PRO A 184 -15.52 24.94 -18.12
N ASP A 185 -15.56 25.99 -18.93
CA ASP A 185 -14.84 26.02 -20.22
C ASP A 185 -13.34 26.24 -19.93
N LEU A 186 -12.67 25.14 -19.54
CA LEU A 186 -11.27 25.14 -19.09
C LEU A 186 -10.54 23.97 -19.72
N PRO A 187 -9.32 24.15 -20.26
CA PRO A 187 -8.50 23.03 -20.72
C PRO A 187 -8.21 22.02 -19.64
N ILE A 188 -8.27 20.74 -19.99
CA ILE A 188 -7.82 19.63 -19.17
C ILE A 188 -6.29 19.52 -19.31
N VAL A 189 -5.60 19.37 -18.17
CA VAL A 189 -4.16 19.12 -18.13
C VAL A 189 -3.88 17.79 -17.45
N PRO A 190 -3.71 16.69 -18.22
CA PRO A 190 -3.35 15.40 -17.65
C PRO A 190 -1.96 15.43 -17.01
N VAL A 191 -1.87 14.82 -15.83
CA VAL A 191 -0.63 14.66 -15.05
C VAL A 191 -0.36 13.18 -14.87
N ASN A 192 0.87 12.75 -15.18
CA ASN A 192 1.31 11.36 -15.05
C ASN A 192 2.52 11.24 -14.13
N ARG A 193 2.89 10.01 -13.80
CA ARG A 193 4.14 9.69 -13.10
C ARG A 193 5.33 9.90 -14.03
N SER A 194 6.44 10.43 -13.51
CA SER A 194 7.69 10.61 -14.24
C SER A 194 8.72 9.50 -13.97
N ASP A 195 8.47 8.69 -12.97
CA ASP A 195 9.24 7.49 -12.58
C ASP A 195 8.55 6.22 -13.07
N GLU A 196 9.26 5.10 -13.00
CA GLU A 196 8.73 3.76 -13.25
C GLU A 196 7.81 3.36 -12.09
N SER A 197 6.50 3.25 -12.39
CA SER A 197 5.44 3.22 -11.39
C SER A 197 4.45 2.10 -11.63
N GLY A 198 4.36 1.16 -10.69
CA GLY A 198 3.31 0.16 -10.71
C GLY A 198 1.90 0.75 -10.52
N THR A 199 1.74 1.93 -9.88
CA THR A 199 0.47 2.66 -9.90
C THR A 199 0.07 3.06 -11.32
N THR A 200 1.05 3.50 -12.14
CA THR A 200 0.83 3.80 -13.57
C THR A 200 0.44 2.54 -14.33
N GLU A 201 1.09 1.42 -14.07
CA GLU A 201 0.76 0.15 -14.70
C GLU A 201 -0.67 -0.27 -14.38
N ASN A 202 -1.06 -0.33 -13.11
CA ASN A 202 -2.43 -0.66 -12.70
C ASN A 202 -3.48 0.26 -13.34
N PHE A 203 -3.20 1.57 -13.42
CA PHE A 203 -4.08 2.52 -14.09
C PHE A 203 -4.17 2.25 -15.60
N THR A 204 -3.06 2.00 -16.28
CA THR A 204 -3.03 1.71 -17.72
C THR A 204 -3.54 0.32 -18.08
N GLU A 205 -3.45 -0.66 -17.17
CA GLU A 205 -4.14 -1.94 -17.28
C GLU A 205 -5.66 -1.74 -17.30
N TYR A 206 -6.19 -0.91 -16.38
CA TYR A 206 -7.62 -0.56 -16.41
C TYR A 206 -8.00 0.10 -17.72
N LEU A 207 -7.24 1.10 -18.19
CA LEU A 207 -7.54 1.77 -19.46
C LEU A 207 -7.50 0.79 -20.64
N THR A 208 -6.56 -0.17 -20.61
CA THR A 208 -6.42 -1.20 -21.66
C THR A 208 -7.60 -2.17 -21.63
N ALA A 209 -8.00 -2.65 -20.47
CA ALA A 209 -9.05 -3.65 -20.32
C ALA A 209 -10.45 -3.05 -20.61
N ALA A 210 -10.73 -1.87 -20.05
CA ALA A 210 -12.05 -1.26 -20.10
C ALA A 210 -12.27 -0.29 -21.30
N ALA A 211 -11.20 0.22 -21.91
CA ALA A 211 -11.25 1.20 -23.00
C ALA A 211 -10.12 1.03 -24.04
N GLY A 212 -9.73 -0.20 -24.36
CA GLY A 212 -8.59 -0.51 -25.24
C GLY A 212 -8.73 0.02 -26.68
N ASP A 213 -9.92 0.36 -27.15
CA ASP A 213 -10.12 1.02 -28.44
C ASP A 213 -9.65 2.50 -28.42
N VAL A 214 -9.61 3.13 -27.24
CA VAL A 214 -9.14 4.51 -27.02
C VAL A 214 -7.73 4.51 -26.50
N TRP A 215 -7.43 3.71 -25.45
CA TRP A 215 -6.08 3.55 -24.91
C TRP A 215 -5.35 2.44 -25.64
N THR A 216 -4.52 2.79 -26.62
CA THR A 216 -3.84 1.82 -27.52
C THR A 216 -2.39 1.51 -27.12
N HIS A 217 -1.93 2.06 -26.00
CA HIS A 217 -0.53 1.90 -25.53
C HIS A 217 -0.27 0.63 -24.73
N GLY A 218 -1.34 -0.06 -24.29
CA GLY A 218 -1.25 -1.21 -23.41
C GLY A 218 -0.92 -0.83 -21.95
N PRO A 219 -0.73 -1.83 -21.08
CA PRO A 219 -0.21 -1.63 -19.72
C PRO A 219 1.25 -1.18 -19.75
N VAL A 220 1.60 -0.17 -18.97
CA VAL A 220 2.97 0.37 -18.89
C VAL A 220 3.27 0.97 -17.53
N GLU A 221 4.48 0.76 -17.00
CA GLU A 221 4.97 1.46 -15.80
C GLU A 221 5.53 2.86 -16.13
N THR A 222 6.09 3.02 -17.33
CA THR A 222 6.63 4.30 -17.82
C THR A 222 5.63 4.95 -18.76
N TRP A 223 5.24 6.20 -18.46
CA TRP A 223 4.23 6.92 -19.24
C TRP A 223 4.62 7.08 -20.71
N PRO A 224 3.78 6.66 -21.67
CA PRO A 224 4.17 6.55 -23.08
C PRO A 224 4.01 7.84 -23.89
N ILE A 225 3.26 8.83 -23.36
CA ILE A 225 2.92 10.06 -24.09
C ILE A 225 3.83 11.19 -23.64
N SER A 226 4.53 11.79 -24.60
CA SER A 226 5.45 12.91 -24.33
C SER A 226 4.75 14.26 -24.27
N GLY A 227 5.30 15.20 -23.51
CA GLY A 227 4.81 16.60 -23.44
C GLY A 227 3.68 16.83 -22.42
N THR A 228 3.31 15.81 -21.64
CA THR A 228 2.41 15.91 -20.52
C THR A 228 3.08 16.52 -19.28
N GLN A 229 2.29 16.97 -18.31
CA GLN A 229 2.80 17.31 -16.98
C GLN A 229 3.10 16.01 -16.20
N SER A 230 4.11 16.03 -15.35
CA SER A 230 4.46 14.84 -14.59
C SER A 230 5.07 15.16 -13.23
N GLY A 231 4.90 14.23 -12.28
CA GLY A 231 5.50 14.28 -10.96
C GLY A 231 6.15 12.95 -10.58
N ALA A 232 7.28 12.99 -9.90
CA ALA A 232 7.93 11.79 -9.40
C ALA A 232 7.23 11.29 -8.13
N GLN A 233 7.02 9.98 -8.04
CA GLN A 233 6.35 9.35 -6.91
C GLN A 233 4.91 9.85 -6.72
N THR A 234 4.18 9.32 -5.73
CA THR A 234 2.81 9.74 -5.44
C THR A 234 2.77 11.20 -4.97
N SER A 235 3.70 11.63 -4.12
CA SER A 235 3.75 12.99 -3.59
C SER A 235 3.97 14.03 -4.68
N GLY A 236 4.91 13.79 -5.61
CA GLY A 236 5.16 14.70 -6.73
C GLY A 236 3.98 14.79 -7.71
N MET A 237 3.26 13.69 -7.94
CA MET A 237 2.02 13.70 -8.72
C MET A 237 0.97 14.60 -8.04
N ILE A 238 0.72 14.42 -6.75
CA ILE A 238 -0.23 15.22 -5.96
C ILE A 238 0.15 16.71 -5.98
N ASP A 239 1.43 17.04 -5.82
CA ASP A 239 1.92 18.42 -5.84
C ASP A 239 1.62 19.10 -7.19
N VAL A 240 1.82 18.39 -8.31
CA VAL A 240 1.54 18.93 -9.65
C VAL A 240 0.03 19.11 -9.85
N VAL A 241 -0.80 18.13 -9.46
CA VAL A 241 -2.26 18.24 -9.58
C VAL A 241 -2.80 19.36 -8.70
N SER A 242 -2.36 19.48 -7.46
CA SER A 242 -2.80 20.51 -6.53
C SER A 242 -2.34 21.92 -6.96
N GLY A 243 -1.24 22.00 -7.70
CA GLY A 243 -0.57 23.25 -8.06
C GLY A 243 -1.26 24.09 -9.14
N ALA A 244 -2.20 23.51 -9.92
CA ALA A 244 -2.84 24.21 -11.01
C ALA A 244 -4.30 23.78 -11.22
N GLU A 245 -5.17 24.77 -11.49
CA GLU A 245 -6.57 24.49 -11.85
C GLU A 245 -6.65 23.85 -13.24
N GLY A 246 -7.56 22.90 -13.41
CA GLY A 246 -7.78 22.17 -14.66
C GLY A 246 -6.94 20.90 -14.80
N THR A 247 -6.08 20.61 -13.84
CA THR A 247 -5.29 19.36 -13.83
C THR A 247 -6.14 18.16 -13.44
N ILE A 248 -5.75 16.98 -13.97
CA ILE A 248 -6.29 15.66 -13.63
C ILE A 248 -5.13 14.67 -13.56
N GLY A 249 -5.17 13.76 -12.60
CA GLY A 249 -4.14 12.73 -12.40
C GLY A 249 -4.72 11.47 -11.78
N TYR A 250 -3.87 10.56 -11.36
CA TYR A 250 -4.26 9.31 -10.70
C TYR A 250 -3.27 9.00 -9.55
N ALA A 251 -3.80 8.63 -8.41
CA ALA A 251 -2.96 8.33 -7.25
C ALA A 251 -3.67 7.37 -6.29
N ASP A 252 -2.91 6.74 -5.41
CA ASP A 252 -3.51 6.02 -4.27
C ASP A 252 -4.52 6.91 -3.53
N ALA A 253 -5.68 6.35 -3.23
CA ALA A 253 -6.80 7.10 -2.67
C ALA A 253 -6.47 7.74 -1.31
N SER A 254 -5.56 7.15 -0.53
CA SER A 254 -5.10 7.74 0.75
C SER A 254 -4.41 9.09 0.60
N ARG A 255 -4.02 9.44 -0.62
CA ARG A 255 -3.30 10.68 -0.95
C ARG A 255 -4.16 11.70 -1.69
N ALA A 256 -5.43 11.39 -1.97
CA ALA A 256 -6.34 12.31 -2.69
C ALA A 256 -6.57 13.62 -1.93
N GLY A 257 -6.59 13.60 -0.61
CA GLY A 257 -6.78 14.80 0.23
C GLY A 257 -8.08 15.52 -0.10
N ASP A 258 -7.99 16.84 -0.30
CA ASP A 258 -9.13 17.71 -0.65
C ASP A 258 -9.33 17.88 -2.18
N LEU A 259 -8.61 17.13 -3.03
CA LEU A 259 -8.79 17.15 -4.47
C LEU A 259 -10.14 16.55 -4.87
N GLY A 260 -10.74 17.07 -5.93
CA GLY A 260 -11.93 16.45 -6.52
C GLY A 260 -11.61 15.06 -7.07
N THR A 261 -12.60 14.18 -7.10
CA THR A 261 -12.42 12.79 -7.53
C THR A 261 -13.46 12.37 -8.55
N VAL A 262 -13.11 11.39 -9.38
CA VAL A 262 -14.01 10.84 -10.40
C VAL A 262 -14.74 9.61 -9.84
N ALA A 263 -16.06 9.57 -10.03
CA ALA A 263 -16.84 8.35 -9.93
C ALA A 263 -16.78 7.62 -11.27
N VAL A 264 -16.34 6.37 -11.27
CA VAL A 264 -16.03 5.59 -12.47
C VAL A 264 -17.25 4.82 -12.95
N GLY A 265 -17.52 4.88 -14.26
CA GLY A 265 -18.63 4.13 -14.86
C GLY A 265 -18.41 2.62 -14.82
N VAL A 266 -19.33 1.88 -14.22
CA VAL A 266 -19.35 0.42 -14.12
C VAL A 266 -20.75 -0.08 -14.43
N GLY A 267 -20.94 -0.77 -15.54
CA GLY A 267 -22.26 -1.16 -15.99
C GLY A 267 -23.17 0.06 -16.24
N GLU A 268 -24.25 0.19 -15.48
CA GLU A 268 -25.19 1.32 -15.56
C GLU A 268 -25.00 2.37 -14.45
N GLU A 269 -23.96 2.21 -13.60
CA GLU A 269 -23.70 3.04 -12.43
C GLU A 269 -22.40 3.83 -12.56
N PHE A 270 -22.28 4.92 -11.79
CA PHE A 270 -21.01 5.57 -11.52
C PHE A 270 -20.63 5.28 -10.06
N VAL A 271 -19.49 4.63 -9.87
CA VAL A 271 -19.01 4.14 -8.57
C VAL A 271 -17.87 5.03 -8.09
N PRO A 272 -18.03 5.77 -6.98
CA PRO A 272 -16.92 6.44 -6.34
C PRO A 272 -15.98 5.42 -5.70
N PHE A 273 -14.71 5.77 -5.55
CA PHE A 273 -13.79 4.89 -4.86
C PHE A 273 -14.17 4.74 -3.38
N SER A 274 -14.03 3.53 -2.87
CA SER A 274 -14.05 3.23 -1.44
C SER A 274 -13.29 1.92 -1.18
N PRO A 275 -12.83 1.67 0.06
CA PRO A 275 -12.22 0.38 0.40
C PRO A 275 -13.13 -0.81 0.11
N GLU A 276 -14.42 -0.68 0.39
CA GLU A 276 -15.41 -1.73 0.17
C GLU A 276 -15.64 -1.99 -1.33
N ALA A 277 -15.69 -0.94 -2.15
CA ALA A 277 -15.85 -1.07 -3.60
C ALA A 277 -14.58 -1.66 -4.25
N ALA A 278 -13.39 -1.30 -3.73
CA ALA A 278 -12.13 -1.87 -4.17
C ALA A 278 -11.97 -3.34 -3.75
N ALA A 279 -12.41 -3.73 -2.55
CA ALA A 279 -12.34 -5.13 -2.08
C ALA A 279 -13.13 -6.08 -2.99
N LYS A 280 -14.28 -5.65 -3.54
CA LYS A 280 -15.12 -6.49 -4.40
C LYS A 280 -14.41 -6.99 -5.65
N ILE A 281 -13.47 -6.22 -6.22
CA ILE A 281 -12.77 -6.67 -7.43
C ILE A 281 -11.87 -7.87 -7.13
N ILE A 282 -11.30 -7.96 -5.92
CA ILE A 282 -10.45 -9.06 -5.51
C ILE A 282 -11.23 -10.38 -5.50
N ASP A 283 -12.49 -10.35 -5.03
CA ASP A 283 -13.34 -11.53 -4.91
C ASP A 283 -13.68 -12.18 -6.27
N VAL A 284 -13.67 -11.37 -7.35
CA VAL A 284 -13.99 -11.82 -8.71
C VAL A 284 -12.75 -12.00 -9.59
N SER A 285 -11.56 -11.73 -9.07
CA SER A 285 -10.29 -11.77 -9.79
C SER A 285 -9.57 -13.10 -9.59
N PRO A 286 -9.13 -13.78 -10.66
CA PRO A 286 -8.34 -15.00 -10.53
C PRO A 286 -6.89 -14.69 -10.12
N ALA A 287 -6.19 -15.73 -9.65
CA ALA A 287 -4.73 -15.67 -9.60
C ALA A 287 -4.15 -15.60 -11.01
N THR A 288 -2.98 -14.96 -11.16
CA THR A 288 -2.25 -14.98 -12.45
C THR A 288 -1.86 -16.40 -12.85
N ALA A 289 -1.58 -16.62 -14.13
CA ALA A 289 -1.26 -17.95 -14.64
C ALA A 289 0.05 -18.52 -14.08
N ASP A 290 0.94 -17.67 -13.61
CA ASP A 290 2.27 -18.00 -13.05
C ASP A 290 2.32 -17.86 -11.53
N ALA A 291 1.17 -17.66 -10.87
CA ALA A 291 1.08 -17.66 -9.42
C ALA A 291 1.49 -19.00 -8.81
N THR A 292 2.17 -18.93 -7.66
CA THR A 292 2.63 -20.10 -6.89
C THR A 292 2.24 -19.97 -5.43
N ASP A 293 2.65 -20.91 -4.59
CA ASP A 293 2.45 -20.82 -3.14
C ASP A 293 3.30 -19.71 -2.48
N LEU A 294 4.34 -19.22 -3.17
CA LEU A 294 5.20 -18.10 -2.74
C LEU A 294 4.87 -16.79 -3.45
N ARG A 295 4.25 -16.86 -4.62
CA ARG A 295 3.86 -15.72 -5.43
C ARG A 295 2.35 -15.69 -5.56
N LEU A 296 1.69 -14.91 -4.70
CA LEU A 296 0.23 -14.83 -4.62
C LEU A 296 -0.30 -13.69 -5.52
N THR A 297 0.12 -13.69 -6.78
CA THR A 297 -0.21 -12.65 -7.76
C THR A 297 -1.64 -12.78 -8.28
N ILE A 298 -2.29 -11.66 -8.56
CA ILE A 298 -3.73 -11.56 -8.87
C ILE A 298 -3.91 -10.84 -10.22
N ASP A 299 -4.74 -11.41 -11.09
CA ASP A 299 -5.16 -10.82 -12.37
C ASP A 299 -6.51 -10.10 -12.18
N LEU A 300 -6.48 -8.78 -12.03
CA LEU A 300 -7.66 -8.00 -11.67
C LEU A 300 -8.67 -7.89 -12.83
N ALA A 301 -9.93 -8.22 -12.56
CA ALA A 301 -11.05 -8.15 -13.51
C ALA A 301 -11.49 -6.69 -13.79
N ARG A 302 -10.61 -5.91 -14.44
CA ARG A 302 -10.72 -4.45 -14.60
C ARG A 302 -11.83 -3.99 -15.53
N ASP A 303 -12.39 -4.87 -16.38
CA ASP A 303 -13.51 -4.63 -17.27
C ASP A 303 -14.87 -5.06 -16.67
N THR A 304 -14.89 -5.29 -15.35
CA THR A 304 -16.08 -5.75 -14.63
C THR A 304 -17.28 -4.81 -14.83
N THR A 305 -18.47 -5.40 -14.91
CA THR A 305 -19.76 -4.68 -14.88
C THR A 305 -20.55 -4.95 -13.59
N GLU A 306 -19.89 -5.56 -12.60
CA GLU A 306 -20.52 -5.89 -11.31
C GLU A 306 -20.81 -4.62 -10.52
N ALA A 307 -22.08 -4.46 -10.13
CA ALA A 307 -22.57 -3.25 -9.45
C ALA A 307 -21.84 -2.96 -8.13
N GLY A 308 -21.47 -1.69 -7.94
CA GLY A 308 -20.79 -1.21 -6.75
C GLY A 308 -19.34 -1.70 -6.62
N THR A 309 -18.72 -2.21 -7.70
CA THR A 309 -17.28 -2.54 -7.76
C THR A 309 -16.51 -1.36 -8.32
N TYR A 310 -15.40 -1.00 -7.69
CA TYR A 310 -14.48 0.01 -8.21
C TYR A 310 -13.33 -0.66 -8.96
N PRO A 311 -13.15 -0.44 -10.29
CA PRO A 311 -12.23 -1.26 -11.08
C PRO A 311 -10.78 -0.74 -11.10
N ILE A 312 -10.54 0.51 -10.70
CA ILE A 312 -9.19 1.10 -10.70
C ILE A 312 -8.55 0.86 -9.32
N VAL A 313 -8.06 -0.37 -9.13
CA VAL A 313 -7.47 -0.81 -7.87
C VAL A 313 -6.03 -1.18 -8.10
N LEU A 314 -5.17 -0.87 -7.14
CA LEU A 314 -3.84 -1.44 -7.05
C LEU A 314 -3.82 -2.56 -6.00
N VAL A 315 -3.09 -3.60 -6.32
CA VAL A 315 -2.64 -4.60 -5.36
C VAL A 315 -1.14 -4.43 -5.22
N SER A 316 -0.70 -3.99 -4.03
CA SER A 316 0.72 -3.80 -3.78
C SER A 316 1.28 -5.03 -3.08
N TYR A 317 2.31 -5.60 -3.69
CA TYR A 317 2.99 -6.80 -3.21
C TYR A 317 4.12 -6.41 -2.27
N SER A 318 4.21 -7.09 -1.12
CA SER A 318 5.43 -7.13 -0.34
C SER A 318 6.32 -8.22 -0.91
N ILE A 319 7.52 -7.84 -1.34
CA ILE A 319 8.50 -8.71 -1.98
C ILE A 319 9.58 -9.05 -0.97
N ALA A 320 9.89 -10.35 -0.84
CA ALA A 320 10.89 -10.86 0.07
C ALA A 320 11.61 -12.08 -0.52
N CYS A 321 12.63 -12.59 0.16
CA CYS A 321 13.28 -13.84 -0.19
C CYS A 321 12.76 -15.00 0.63
N SER A 322 12.65 -16.18 0.03
CA SER A 322 12.45 -17.42 0.79
C SER A 322 13.72 -17.89 1.52
N VAL A 323 14.90 -17.41 1.09
CA VAL A 323 16.18 -17.70 1.74
C VAL A 323 16.99 -16.40 1.94
N TYR A 324 17.45 -16.15 3.15
CA TYR A 324 18.36 -15.06 3.51
C TYR A 324 19.73 -15.62 3.91
N ASP A 325 20.76 -14.80 3.90
CA ASP A 325 22.14 -15.20 4.25
C ASP A 325 22.41 -15.23 5.76
N ASN A 326 21.54 -14.63 6.56
CA ASN A 326 21.67 -14.65 8.01
C ASN A 326 20.31 -14.76 8.74
N GLU A 327 20.36 -15.27 9.97
CA GLU A 327 19.19 -15.57 10.78
C GLU A 327 18.43 -14.30 11.22
N ALA A 328 19.15 -13.22 11.52
CA ALA A 328 18.54 -11.98 12.01
C ALA A 328 17.69 -11.31 10.92
N ASP A 329 18.19 -11.24 9.68
CA ASP A 329 17.44 -10.66 8.55
C ASP A 329 16.23 -11.52 8.21
N ALA A 330 16.38 -12.86 8.14
CA ALA A 330 15.26 -13.78 7.92
C ALA A 330 14.16 -13.60 8.97
N ALA A 331 14.52 -13.61 10.25
CA ALA A 331 13.59 -13.48 11.37
C ALA A 331 12.90 -12.10 11.39
N ASN A 332 13.65 -11.01 11.19
CA ASN A 332 13.10 -9.66 11.22
C ASN A 332 12.17 -9.39 10.04
N VAL A 333 12.52 -9.82 8.81
CA VAL A 333 11.64 -9.66 7.64
C VAL A 333 10.38 -10.51 7.80
N ALA A 334 10.51 -11.79 8.18
CA ALA A 334 9.37 -12.65 8.45
C ALA A 334 8.48 -12.07 9.55
N GLY A 335 9.06 -11.60 10.66
CA GLY A 335 8.32 -10.99 11.76
C GLY A 335 7.55 -9.74 11.33
N TYR A 336 8.20 -8.84 10.59
CA TYR A 336 7.56 -7.63 10.08
C TYR A 336 6.41 -7.94 9.11
N LEU A 337 6.64 -8.82 8.12
CA LEU A 337 5.60 -9.17 7.14
C LEU A 337 4.45 -9.97 7.76
N ASN A 338 4.71 -10.81 8.78
CA ASN A 338 3.65 -11.45 9.56
C ASN A 338 2.79 -10.41 10.31
N TYR A 339 3.42 -9.35 10.89
CA TYR A 339 2.66 -8.26 11.49
C TYR A 339 1.81 -7.53 10.44
N VAL A 340 2.39 -7.20 9.27
CA VAL A 340 1.65 -6.57 8.16
C VAL A 340 0.43 -7.41 7.75
N ALA A 341 0.57 -8.73 7.65
CA ALA A 341 -0.51 -9.65 7.29
C ALA A 341 -1.51 -9.91 8.42
N SER A 342 -1.16 -9.61 9.66
CA SER A 342 -2.02 -9.86 10.83
C SER A 342 -3.31 -9.02 10.78
N PRO A 343 -4.39 -9.44 11.49
CA PRO A 343 -5.57 -8.61 11.63
C PRO A 343 -5.25 -7.20 12.16
N GLU A 344 -4.35 -7.09 13.13
CA GLU A 344 -3.95 -5.79 13.71
C GLU A 344 -3.26 -4.90 12.66
N GLY A 345 -2.31 -5.44 11.89
CA GLY A 345 -1.62 -4.70 10.82
C GLY A 345 -2.57 -4.26 9.72
N GLN A 346 -3.46 -5.14 9.29
CA GLN A 346 -4.47 -4.85 8.27
C GLN A 346 -5.50 -3.83 8.76
N ASP A 347 -6.02 -3.97 9.97
CA ASP A 347 -6.95 -3.01 10.59
C ASP A 347 -6.30 -1.62 10.75
N ARG A 348 -4.99 -1.56 11.03
CA ARG A 348 -4.26 -0.30 11.12
C ARG A 348 -4.18 0.41 9.78
N ALA A 349 -3.86 -0.30 8.70
CA ALA A 349 -3.82 0.29 7.35
C ALA A 349 -5.22 0.66 6.84
N ALA A 350 -6.26 -0.04 7.26
CA ALA A 350 -7.65 0.24 6.90
C ALA A 350 -8.22 1.52 7.56
N GLN A 351 -7.56 2.07 8.58
CA GLN A 351 -8.02 3.32 9.21
C GLN A 351 -7.97 4.48 8.21
N PRO A 352 -9.03 5.31 8.11
CA PRO A 352 -9.09 6.41 7.14
C PRO A 352 -8.01 7.48 7.32
N ASP A 353 -7.50 7.65 8.54
CA ASP A 353 -6.41 8.57 8.87
C ASP A 353 -5.02 7.97 8.65
N VAL A 354 -4.93 6.69 8.27
CA VAL A 354 -3.70 6.01 7.87
C VAL A 354 -3.68 5.83 6.36
N ALA A 355 -4.39 4.83 5.82
CA ALA A 355 -4.40 4.56 4.39
C ALA A 355 -5.79 4.23 3.83
N GLY A 356 -6.78 3.88 4.65
CA GLY A 356 -8.11 3.51 4.18
C GLY A 356 -8.09 2.35 3.20
N SER A 357 -7.13 1.43 3.33
CA SER A 357 -7.00 0.26 2.45
C SER A 357 -8.05 -0.81 2.76
N ALA A 358 -8.33 -1.69 1.80
CA ALA A 358 -9.14 -2.87 2.02
C ALA A 358 -8.29 -3.96 2.71
N PRO A 359 -8.73 -4.51 3.85
CA PRO A 359 -8.04 -5.63 4.48
C PRO A 359 -8.07 -6.88 3.61
N ILE A 360 -7.01 -7.68 3.65
CA ILE A 360 -6.99 -8.99 2.99
C ILE A 360 -7.97 -9.95 3.66
N SER A 361 -8.55 -10.88 2.87
CA SER A 361 -9.45 -11.92 3.40
C SER A 361 -8.71 -12.91 4.30
N ASP A 362 -9.45 -13.63 5.14
CA ASP A 362 -8.87 -14.67 6.00
C ASP A 362 -8.20 -15.78 5.18
N ASP A 363 -8.83 -16.21 4.08
CA ASP A 363 -8.27 -17.23 3.17
C ASP A 363 -6.94 -16.75 2.55
N LEU A 364 -6.86 -15.51 2.12
CA LEU A 364 -5.63 -14.92 1.58
C LEU A 364 -4.57 -14.80 2.68
N ARG A 365 -4.94 -14.40 3.88
CA ARG A 365 -4.04 -14.32 5.05
C ARG A 365 -3.43 -15.68 5.39
N GLU A 366 -4.22 -16.75 5.39
CA GLU A 366 -3.71 -18.12 5.64
C GLU A 366 -2.64 -18.51 4.60
N ARG A 367 -2.85 -18.19 3.34
CA ARG A 367 -1.87 -18.44 2.26
C ARG A 367 -0.62 -17.58 2.42
N VAL A 368 -0.77 -16.31 2.80
CA VAL A 368 0.35 -15.38 3.09
C VAL A 368 1.20 -15.92 4.24
N ILE A 369 0.59 -16.35 5.34
CA ILE A 369 1.32 -16.90 6.48
C ILE A 369 2.05 -18.19 6.06
N ALA A 370 1.42 -19.07 5.28
CA ALA A 370 2.06 -20.28 4.77
C ALA A 370 3.27 -19.99 3.86
N ALA A 371 3.25 -18.90 3.10
CA ALA A 371 4.41 -18.44 2.32
C ALA A 371 5.52 -17.89 3.22
N LEU A 372 5.17 -17.07 4.22
CA LEU A 372 6.15 -16.51 5.17
C LEU A 372 6.81 -17.58 6.03
N ASP A 373 6.12 -18.66 6.37
CA ASP A 373 6.68 -19.80 7.11
C ASP A 373 7.77 -20.56 6.32
N GLN A 374 7.91 -20.31 5.02
CA GLN A 374 8.97 -20.86 4.18
C GLN A 374 10.25 -20.02 4.17
N ILE A 375 10.27 -18.88 4.86
CA ILE A 375 11.49 -18.07 4.98
C ILE A 375 12.51 -18.82 5.85
N THR A 376 13.69 -19.05 5.28
CA THR A 376 14.79 -19.80 5.91
C THR A 376 16.11 -19.10 5.74
N VAL A 377 17.18 -19.69 6.29
CA VAL A 377 18.56 -19.19 6.19
C VAL A 377 19.37 -20.12 5.30
N ALA A 378 20.24 -19.55 4.48
CA ALA A 378 21.17 -20.30 3.64
C ALA A 378 22.06 -21.19 4.50
N GLY A 379 22.22 -22.46 4.10
CA GLY A 379 22.97 -23.50 4.82
C GLY A 379 24.49 -23.39 4.66
#